data_8744e04b2e454f17e4fa08eef568c3a0
#
_entry.id   8744e04b2e454f17e4fa08eef568c3a0
#
_cell.length_a   1.000
_cell.length_b   1.000
_cell.length_c   1.000
_cell.angle_alpha   90.00
_cell.angle_beta   90.00
_cell.angle_gamma   90.00
#
_symmetry.space_group_name_H-M   'P 1'
#
loop_
_entity.id
_entity.type
_entity.pdbx_description
1 polymer ?
#
loop_
_entity_poly.entity_id
_entity_poly.type
_entity_poly.pdbx_seq_one_letter_code
_entity_poly.pdbx_strand_id
1 'polypeptide(L)'
;MKKGTLVIFRHGQTDFNKNHLMTGKLDVPLTAMGEEQAREAGRLIEGMSFDHAYSSTLSRAFNTAALALGQTTSNDHLKKADGTWHIVRDADIIEVDAGDFAGRNHKTDPEIVNFKRAFDRPVPGGESQKQAVERVGRFFENEVLPKLERGENVLVVCHAGIVRAFDFVLGTEKVPADGGGNPNKKRIPNATPTVYEYEDGKLVRFFQIDNQKEIDAANENKSTPVKKARPPKSGG
;
A
#
# COMPACT_ATOMS: atom_id res chain seq x y z
N MET A 1 -1.41 22.58 -21.73
CA MET A 1 -1.03 21.91 -20.49
C MET A 1 -1.46 20.44 -20.60
N LYS A 2 -0.53 19.52 -20.44
CA LYS A 2 -0.79 18.10 -20.40
C LYS A 2 -1.16 17.73 -18.95
N LYS A 3 -2.29 17.06 -18.78
CA LYS A 3 -2.78 16.64 -17.47
C LYS A 3 -2.69 15.13 -17.35
N GLY A 4 -1.96 14.64 -16.39
CA GLY A 4 -1.85 13.22 -16.07
C GLY A 4 -2.29 12.95 -14.63
N THR A 5 -2.74 11.74 -14.37
CA THR A 5 -3.19 11.33 -13.03
C THR A 5 -2.46 10.05 -12.62
N LEU A 6 -1.91 10.06 -11.42
CA LEU A 6 -1.36 8.86 -10.78
C LEU A 6 -2.28 8.46 -9.61
N VAL A 7 -2.75 7.22 -9.62
CA VAL A 7 -3.52 6.66 -8.51
C VAL A 7 -2.71 5.56 -7.85
N ILE A 8 -2.50 5.67 -6.55
CA ILE A 8 -1.73 4.69 -5.76
C ILE A 8 -2.59 4.18 -4.62
N PHE A 9 -2.61 2.87 -4.40
CA PHE A 9 -3.16 2.29 -3.19
C PHE A 9 -2.51 0.98 -2.77
N ARG A 10 -2.67 0.68 -1.48
CA ARG A 10 -2.24 -0.55 -0.86
C ARG A 10 -3.20 -1.70 -1.22
N HIS A 11 -2.70 -2.93 -1.31
CA HIS A 11 -3.51 -4.14 -1.46
C HIS A 11 -4.61 -4.28 -0.38
N GLY A 12 -5.65 -5.05 -0.66
CA GLY A 12 -6.70 -5.45 0.28
C GLY A 12 -6.17 -6.26 1.48
N GLN A 13 -7.01 -6.51 2.47
CA GLN A 13 -6.64 -7.24 3.69
C GLN A 13 -6.15 -8.66 3.38
N THR A 14 -5.12 -9.09 4.13
CA THR A 14 -4.64 -10.47 4.20
C THR A 14 -4.79 -11.00 5.64
N ASP A 15 -4.70 -12.34 5.84
CA ASP A 15 -4.70 -12.91 7.20
C ASP A 15 -3.53 -12.39 8.05
N PHE A 16 -2.39 -12.08 7.44
CA PHE A 16 -1.26 -11.47 8.15
C PHE A 16 -1.61 -10.07 8.67
N ASN A 17 -2.33 -9.26 7.89
CA ASN A 17 -2.81 -7.96 8.36
C ASN A 17 -3.78 -8.10 9.54
N LYS A 18 -4.74 -9.03 9.43
CA LYS A 18 -5.73 -9.32 10.46
C LYS A 18 -5.09 -9.77 11.78
N ASN A 19 -4.05 -10.60 11.68
CA ASN A 19 -3.35 -11.17 12.85
C ASN A 19 -2.13 -10.36 13.28
N HIS A 20 -1.92 -9.17 12.73
CA HIS A 20 -0.81 -8.28 13.06
C HIS A 20 0.58 -8.87 12.80
N LEU A 21 0.70 -9.72 11.78
CA LEU A 21 1.97 -10.33 11.40
C LEU A 21 2.72 -9.45 10.39
N MET A 22 4.02 -9.38 10.53
CA MET A 22 4.91 -8.75 9.55
C MET A 22 4.93 -9.59 8.28
N THR A 23 4.48 -9.02 7.17
CA THR A 23 4.38 -9.78 5.91
C THR A 23 5.68 -9.73 5.10
N GLY A 24 6.24 -8.53 4.94
CA GLY A 24 7.38 -8.34 4.05
C GLY A 24 7.13 -8.92 2.66
N LYS A 25 8.12 -9.64 2.15
CA LYS A 25 8.08 -10.30 0.82
C LYS A 25 7.39 -11.66 0.80
N LEU A 26 6.87 -12.15 1.94
CA LEU A 26 6.06 -13.37 1.93
C LEU A 26 4.82 -13.16 1.07
N ASP A 27 4.55 -14.10 0.17
CA ASP A 27 3.38 -14.04 -0.70
C ASP A 27 2.18 -14.72 -0.02
N VAL A 28 1.28 -13.91 0.52
CA VAL A 28 0.06 -14.34 1.21
C VAL A 28 -1.16 -13.81 0.46
N PRO A 29 -2.23 -14.61 0.32
CA PRO A 29 -3.42 -14.22 -0.43
C PRO A 29 -4.26 -13.17 0.30
N LEU A 30 -5.18 -12.56 -0.42
CA LEU A 30 -6.25 -11.73 0.13
C LEU A 30 -7.21 -12.60 0.96
N THR A 31 -7.81 -12.01 1.99
CA THR A 31 -9.02 -12.56 2.63
C THR A 31 -10.24 -12.21 1.78
N ALA A 32 -11.39 -12.85 2.05
CA ALA A 32 -12.67 -12.44 1.43
C ALA A 32 -12.98 -10.94 1.66
N MET A 33 -12.66 -10.41 2.86
CA MET A 33 -12.75 -8.99 3.16
C MET A 33 -11.79 -8.18 2.28
N GLY A 34 -10.55 -8.66 2.09
CA GLY A 34 -9.55 -7.99 1.24
C GLY A 34 -9.98 -7.93 -0.23
N GLU A 35 -10.63 -8.97 -0.74
CA GLU A 35 -11.21 -8.96 -2.08
C GLU A 35 -12.36 -7.94 -2.21
N GLU A 36 -13.24 -7.86 -1.21
CA GLU A 36 -14.32 -6.86 -1.22
C GLU A 36 -13.79 -5.44 -1.10
N GLN A 37 -12.75 -5.21 -0.28
CA GLN A 37 -12.05 -3.93 -0.23
C GLN A 37 -11.44 -3.55 -1.60
N ALA A 38 -10.89 -4.53 -2.32
CA ALA A 38 -10.36 -4.30 -3.67
C ALA A 38 -11.46 -3.92 -4.67
N ARG A 39 -12.63 -4.58 -4.60
CA ARG A 39 -13.80 -4.22 -5.43
C ARG A 39 -14.32 -2.82 -5.09
N GLU A 40 -14.36 -2.48 -3.80
CA GLU A 40 -14.74 -1.13 -3.37
C GLU A 40 -13.79 -0.06 -3.91
N ALA A 41 -12.48 -0.29 -3.83
CA ALA A 41 -11.49 0.61 -4.45
C ALA A 41 -11.78 0.81 -5.94
N GLY A 42 -12.18 -0.24 -6.66
CA GLY A 42 -12.59 -0.14 -8.06
C GLY A 42 -13.82 0.76 -8.25
N ARG A 43 -14.84 0.63 -7.40
CA ARG A 43 -16.02 1.53 -7.44
C ARG A 43 -15.66 2.99 -7.18
N LEU A 44 -14.68 3.23 -6.27
CA LEU A 44 -14.22 4.58 -5.95
C LEU A 44 -13.44 5.25 -7.11
N ILE A 45 -12.81 4.46 -7.97
CA ILE A 45 -12.09 4.95 -9.16
C ILE A 45 -12.89 4.77 -10.46
N GLU A 46 -14.18 4.40 -10.38
CA GLU A 46 -15.05 4.35 -11.55
C GLU A 46 -15.11 5.72 -12.24
N GLY A 47 -15.07 5.73 -13.56
CA GLY A 47 -14.96 6.95 -14.36
C GLY A 47 -13.54 7.49 -14.56
N MET A 48 -12.54 6.96 -13.81
CA MET A 48 -11.13 7.22 -14.10
C MET A 48 -10.64 6.23 -15.14
N SER A 49 -10.12 6.72 -16.26
CA SER A 49 -9.50 5.90 -17.31
C SER A 49 -7.98 5.90 -17.12
N PHE A 50 -7.37 4.73 -17.10
CA PHE A 50 -5.92 4.55 -16.93
C PHE A 50 -5.31 4.04 -18.24
N ASP A 51 -4.25 4.70 -18.73
CA ASP A 51 -3.47 4.23 -19.87
C ASP A 51 -2.54 3.08 -19.48
N HIS A 52 -2.12 3.05 -18.22
CA HIS A 52 -1.19 2.05 -17.68
C HIS A 52 -1.60 1.59 -16.28
N ALA A 53 -1.42 0.29 -16.02
CA ALA A 53 -1.63 -0.30 -14.70
C ALA A 53 -0.40 -1.10 -14.28
N TYR A 54 0.09 -0.83 -13.07
CA TYR A 54 1.21 -1.52 -12.45
C TYR A 54 0.79 -2.16 -11.13
N SER A 55 1.42 -3.28 -10.81
CA SER A 55 1.32 -3.88 -9.49
C SER A 55 2.68 -4.39 -9.00
N SER A 56 2.82 -4.54 -7.69
CA SER A 56 3.87 -5.38 -7.13
C SER A 56 3.82 -6.81 -7.70
N THR A 57 4.94 -7.50 -7.68
CA THR A 57 5.04 -8.91 -8.07
C THR A 57 4.25 -9.85 -7.16
N LEU A 58 3.91 -9.43 -5.92
CA LEU A 58 3.19 -10.25 -4.95
C LEU A 58 1.70 -10.37 -5.29
N SER A 59 1.16 -11.58 -5.14
CA SER A 59 -0.20 -11.94 -5.55
C SER A 59 -1.28 -11.03 -4.97
N ARG A 60 -1.18 -10.64 -3.70
CA ARG A 60 -2.15 -9.77 -3.03
C ARG A 60 -2.31 -8.40 -3.69
N ALA A 61 -1.21 -7.82 -4.19
CA ALA A 61 -1.25 -6.53 -4.89
C ALA A 61 -1.81 -6.68 -6.31
N PHE A 62 -1.34 -7.69 -7.04
CA PHE A 62 -1.83 -7.98 -8.38
C PHE A 62 -3.35 -8.29 -8.37
N ASN A 63 -3.80 -9.17 -7.48
CA ASN A 63 -5.21 -9.54 -7.37
C ASN A 63 -6.07 -8.34 -6.95
N THR A 64 -5.55 -7.47 -6.07
CA THR A 64 -6.24 -6.21 -5.73
C THR A 64 -6.41 -5.32 -6.97
N ALA A 65 -5.36 -5.14 -7.78
CA ALA A 65 -5.45 -4.36 -9.01
C ALA A 65 -6.46 -4.94 -10.01
N ALA A 66 -6.42 -6.27 -10.22
CA ALA A 66 -7.33 -6.96 -11.13
C ALA A 66 -8.78 -6.87 -10.67
N LEU A 67 -9.05 -7.06 -9.37
CA LEU A 67 -10.40 -6.93 -8.80
C LEU A 67 -10.93 -5.50 -8.88
N ALA A 68 -10.07 -4.50 -8.64
CA ALA A 68 -10.44 -3.09 -8.75
C ALA A 68 -10.78 -2.72 -10.20
N LEU A 69 -9.92 -3.05 -11.16
CA LEU A 69 -10.20 -2.81 -12.58
C LEU A 69 -11.46 -3.53 -13.06
N GLY A 70 -11.76 -4.71 -12.52
CA GLY A 70 -12.98 -5.46 -12.80
C GLY A 70 -14.28 -4.78 -12.38
N GLN A 71 -14.23 -3.72 -11.59
CA GLN A 71 -15.39 -2.90 -11.22
C GLN A 71 -15.53 -1.64 -12.07
N THR A 72 -14.64 -1.41 -13.04
CA THR A 72 -14.64 -0.22 -13.88
C THR A 72 -14.94 -0.58 -15.32
N THR A 73 -15.78 0.23 -15.98
CA THR A 73 -16.03 0.14 -17.43
C THR A 73 -15.11 1.04 -18.23
N SER A 74 -14.64 2.12 -17.61
CA SER A 74 -13.70 3.08 -18.22
C SER A 74 -12.34 2.49 -18.58
N ASN A 75 -12.00 1.30 -18.05
CA ASN A 75 -10.71 0.62 -18.24
C ASN A 75 -10.76 -0.68 -19.05
N ASP A 76 -11.88 -0.96 -19.73
CA ASP A 76 -12.04 -2.19 -20.55
C ASP A 76 -10.97 -2.34 -21.64
N HIS A 77 -10.36 -1.25 -22.10
CA HIS A 77 -9.23 -1.27 -23.04
C HIS A 77 -7.96 -1.93 -22.46
N LEU A 78 -7.82 -2.02 -21.13
CA LEU A 78 -6.75 -2.78 -20.45
C LEU A 78 -7.06 -4.27 -20.33
N LYS A 79 -8.25 -4.72 -20.74
CA LYS A 79 -8.65 -6.11 -20.69
C LYS A 79 -8.12 -6.85 -21.93
N LYS A 80 -7.46 -7.97 -21.69
CA LYS A 80 -6.95 -8.84 -22.75
C LYS A 80 -8.05 -9.73 -23.32
N ALA A 81 -7.79 -10.32 -24.49
CA ALA A 81 -8.73 -11.22 -25.15
C ALA A 81 -9.10 -12.47 -24.33
N ASP A 82 -8.21 -12.92 -23.43
CA ASP A 82 -8.44 -14.02 -22.50
C ASP A 82 -9.22 -13.63 -21.23
N GLY A 83 -9.65 -12.36 -21.14
CA GLY A 83 -10.38 -11.82 -20.00
C GLY A 83 -9.51 -11.37 -18.83
N THR A 84 -8.20 -11.57 -18.89
CA THR A 84 -7.25 -11.05 -17.90
C THR A 84 -6.92 -9.58 -18.15
N TRP A 85 -6.26 -8.92 -17.18
CA TRP A 85 -5.93 -7.51 -17.24
C TRP A 85 -4.47 -7.28 -17.67
N HIS A 86 -4.24 -6.21 -18.42
CA HIS A 86 -2.90 -5.75 -18.78
C HIS A 86 -2.29 -4.96 -17.61
N ILE A 87 -1.83 -5.69 -16.58
CA ILE A 87 -1.17 -5.14 -15.39
C ILE A 87 0.29 -5.56 -15.44
N VAL A 88 1.20 -4.58 -15.48
CA VAL A 88 2.65 -4.82 -15.43
C VAL A 88 3.05 -5.08 -13.98
N ARG A 89 3.71 -6.21 -13.72
CA ARG A 89 4.27 -6.51 -12.40
C ARG A 89 5.70 -5.99 -12.32
N ASP A 90 5.99 -5.20 -11.29
CA ASP A 90 7.29 -4.61 -11.11
C ASP A 90 7.88 -4.93 -9.73
N ALA A 91 9.16 -5.33 -9.72
CA ALA A 91 9.87 -5.72 -8.51
C ALA A 91 10.33 -4.51 -7.66
N ASP A 92 10.49 -3.34 -8.27
CA ASP A 92 10.86 -2.12 -7.53
C ASP A 92 9.73 -1.61 -6.63
N ILE A 93 8.49 -2.08 -6.83
CA ILE A 93 7.35 -1.79 -5.95
C ILE A 93 6.89 -2.99 -5.11
N ILE A 94 7.76 -4.02 -4.92
CA ILE A 94 7.53 -5.09 -3.94
C ILE A 94 7.58 -4.53 -2.50
N GLU A 95 6.90 -5.17 -1.54
CA GLU A 95 6.88 -4.69 -0.14
C GLU A 95 8.29 -4.62 0.46
N VAL A 96 8.48 -3.73 1.42
CA VAL A 96 9.70 -3.62 2.23
C VAL A 96 10.00 -4.98 2.87
N ASP A 97 11.22 -5.46 2.71
CA ASP A 97 11.62 -6.75 3.25
C ASP A 97 11.61 -6.72 4.78
N ALA A 98 10.82 -7.60 5.37
CA ALA A 98 10.71 -7.73 6.83
C ALA A 98 11.84 -8.58 7.43
N GLY A 99 12.70 -9.20 6.62
CA GLY A 99 13.83 -10.01 7.07
C GLY A 99 13.42 -11.05 8.12
N ASP A 100 14.18 -11.11 9.21
CA ASP A 100 13.96 -12.05 10.32
C ASP A 100 12.65 -11.80 11.10
N PHE A 101 11.96 -10.70 10.84
CA PHE A 101 10.67 -10.37 11.43
C PHE A 101 9.48 -10.87 10.61
N ALA A 102 9.70 -11.42 9.42
CA ALA A 102 8.64 -11.96 8.57
C ALA A 102 7.88 -13.09 9.28
N GLY A 103 6.54 -13.03 9.23
CA GLY A 103 5.65 -14.00 9.90
C GLY A 103 5.47 -13.80 11.40
N ARG A 104 6.20 -12.88 12.03
CA ARG A 104 6.14 -12.61 13.47
C ARG A 104 5.16 -11.49 13.79
N ASN A 105 4.60 -11.51 15.00
CA ASN A 105 3.57 -10.54 15.41
C ASN A 105 4.19 -9.22 15.88
N HIS A 106 3.94 -8.14 15.15
CA HIS A 106 4.54 -6.84 15.43
C HIS A 106 3.98 -6.11 16.67
N LYS A 107 2.90 -6.64 17.30
CA LYS A 107 2.32 -6.06 18.52
C LYS A 107 2.77 -6.77 19.77
N THR A 108 3.10 -8.05 19.70
CA THR A 108 3.34 -8.88 20.88
C THR A 108 4.75 -9.47 20.93
N ASP A 109 5.46 -9.54 19.81
CA ASP A 109 6.84 -10.05 19.79
C ASP A 109 7.80 -9.02 20.43
N PRO A 110 8.48 -9.38 21.54
CA PRO A 110 9.29 -8.43 22.29
C PRO A 110 10.45 -7.83 21.49
N GLU A 111 11.05 -8.60 20.59
CA GLU A 111 12.17 -8.12 19.76
C GLU A 111 11.68 -7.06 18.77
N ILE A 112 10.53 -7.29 18.12
CA ILE A 112 9.94 -6.35 17.17
C ILE A 112 9.43 -5.10 17.87
N VAL A 113 8.75 -5.27 19.01
CA VAL A 113 8.21 -4.15 19.81
C VAL A 113 9.34 -3.24 20.30
N ASN A 114 10.47 -3.81 20.73
CA ASN A 114 11.62 -3.07 21.21
C ASN A 114 12.57 -2.60 20.10
N PHE A 115 12.37 -3.03 18.86
CA PHE A 115 13.20 -2.61 17.74
C PHE A 115 13.00 -1.13 17.42
N LYS A 116 14.06 -0.33 17.60
CA LYS A 116 14.04 1.10 17.28
C LYS A 116 14.09 1.29 15.76
N ARG A 117 12.91 1.45 15.14
CA ARG A 117 12.80 1.74 13.70
C ARG A 117 13.32 3.14 13.41
N ALA A 118 14.15 3.24 12.37
CA ALA A 118 14.59 4.50 11.79
C ALA A 118 14.48 4.43 10.27
N PHE A 119 14.48 5.58 9.61
CA PHE A 119 14.32 5.67 8.16
C PHE A 119 15.39 4.91 7.39
N ASP A 120 16.64 5.01 7.82
CA ASP A 120 17.82 4.39 7.19
C ASP A 120 18.22 3.04 7.83
N ARG A 121 17.56 2.64 8.91
CA ARG A 121 17.90 1.42 9.63
C ARG A 121 17.10 0.22 9.11
N PRO A 122 17.74 -0.77 8.46
CA PRO A 122 17.06 -2.00 8.06
C PRO A 122 16.67 -2.83 9.28
N VAL A 123 15.60 -3.61 9.16
CA VAL A 123 15.36 -4.72 10.08
C VAL A 123 16.41 -5.81 9.87
N PRO A 124 16.70 -6.64 10.88
CA PRO A 124 17.65 -7.76 10.71
C PRO A 124 17.30 -8.62 9.50
N GLY A 125 18.28 -8.86 8.62
CA GLY A 125 18.08 -9.63 7.39
C GLY A 125 17.15 -9.02 6.33
N GLY A 126 16.69 -7.78 6.53
CA GLY A 126 15.69 -7.14 5.67
C GLY A 126 16.13 -5.80 5.09
N GLU A 127 15.16 -4.95 4.80
CA GLU A 127 15.31 -3.67 4.11
C GLU A 127 14.95 -2.47 5.00
N SER A 128 15.62 -1.34 4.81
CA SER A 128 15.25 -0.06 5.42
C SER A 128 14.21 0.68 4.55
N GLN A 129 13.50 1.66 5.15
CA GLN A 129 12.62 2.53 4.37
C GLN A 129 13.39 3.36 3.34
N LYS A 130 14.63 3.77 3.64
CA LYS A 130 15.52 4.47 2.70
C LYS A 130 15.78 3.66 1.43
N GLN A 131 16.14 2.38 1.58
CA GLN A 131 16.37 1.48 0.43
C GLN A 131 15.10 1.31 -0.41
N ALA A 132 13.93 1.20 0.25
CA ALA A 132 12.66 1.15 -0.46
C ALA A 132 12.38 2.45 -1.22
N VAL A 133 12.66 3.62 -0.65
CA VAL A 133 12.53 4.92 -1.33
C VAL A 133 13.44 5.00 -2.56
N GLU A 134 14.67 4.51 -2.48
CA GLU A 134 15.62 4.52 -3.60
C GLU A 134 15.10 3.68 -4.79
N ARG A 135 14.58 2.47 -4.56
CA ARG A 135 14.04 1.64 -5.66
C ARG A 135 12.69 2.16 -6.19
N VAL A 136 11.82 2.66 -5.32
CA VAL A 136 10.56 3.30 -5.73
C VAL A 136 10.84 4.57 -6.54
N GLY A 137 11.89 5.34 -6.19
CA GLY A 137 12.36 6.47 -6.97
C GLY A 137 12.73 6.07 -8.40
N ARG A 138 13.53 5.01 -8.55
CA ARG A 138 13.87 4.47 -9.89
C ARG A 138 12.62 4.05 -10.69
N PHE A 139 11.69 3.34 -10.06
CA PHE A 139 10.43 2.97 -10.70
C PHE A 139 9.65 4.20 -11.14
N PHE A 140 9.52 5.20 -10.25
CA PHE A 140 8.80 6.44 -10.56
C PHE A 140 9.43 7.19 -11.73
N GLU A 141 10.75 7.39 -11.71
CA GLU A 141 11.49 8.13 -12.74
C GLU A 141 11.49 7.44 -14.10
N ASN A 142 11.58 6.11 -14.13
CA ASN A 142 11.69 5.35 -15.38
C ASN A 142 10.33 4.94 -15.95
N GLU A 143 9.37 4.60 -15.09
CA GLU A 143 8.11 4.01 -15.52
C GLU A 143 6.91 4.96 -15.42
N VAL A 144 6.85 5.82 -14.41
CA VAL A 144 5.66 6.62 -14.13
C VAL A 144 5.77 8.04 -14.66
N LEU A 145 6.81 8.77 -14.26
CA LEU A 145 6.97 10.19 -14.60
C LEU A 145 6.91 10.48 -16.10
N PRO A 146 7.58 9.70 -17.00
CA PRO A 146 7.51 9.97 -18.44
C PRO A 146 6.09 9.85 -19.02
N LYS A 147 5.24 9.01 -18.40
CA LYS A 147 3.83 8.85 -18.78
C LYS A 147 3.01 10.06 -18.34
N LEU A 148 3.19 10.49 -17.10
CA LEU A 148 2.53 11.71 -16.57
C LEU A 148 2.92 12.96 -17.36
N GLU A 149 4.17 13.09 -17.81
CA GLU A 149 4.65 14.17 -18.68
C GLU A 149 3.98 14.16 -20.06
N ARG A 150 3.54 13.01 -20.54
CA ARG A 150 2.74 12.88 -21.76
C ARG A 150 1.24 13.16 -21.53
N GLY A 151 0.82 13.30 -20.27
CA GLY A 151 -0.58 13.50 -19.88
C GLY A 151 -1.35 12.18 -19.79
N GLU A 152 -0.64 11.06 -19.61
CA GLU A 152 -1.24 9.74 -19.45
C GLU A 152 -1.57 9.46 -17.98
N ASN A 153 -2.55 8.60 -17.73
CA ASN A 153 -2.99 8.23 -16.40
C ASN A 153 -2.43 6.86 -16.00
N VAL A 154 -1.94 6.76 -14.79
CA VAL A 154 -1.25 5.58 -14.27
C VAL A 154 -1.89 5.08 -12.98
N LEU A 155 -2.19 3.77 -12.93
CA LEU A 155 -2.62 3.07 -11.73
C LEU A 155 -1.45 2.27 -11.14
N VAL A 156 -1.23 2.37 -9.82
CA VAL A 156 -0.21 1.59 -9.09
C VAL A 156 -0.83 0.94 -7.85
N VAL A 157 -0.78 -0.39 -7.78
CA VAL A 157 -1.23 -1.14 -6.59
C VAL A 157 -0.06 -1.84 -5.93
N CYS A 158 0.20 -1.52 -4.67
CA CYS A 158 1.39 -1.96 -3.97
C CYS A 158 1.14 -2.25 -2.48
N HIS A 159 2.00 -1.81 -1.57
CA HIS A 159 2.01 -2.19 -0.16
C HIS A 159 2.17 -0.96 0.74
N ALA A 160 1.95 -1.15 2.05
CA ALA A 160 1.98 -0.04 3.01
C ALA A 160 3.36 0.66 3.07
N GLY A 161 4.45 -0.10 3.08
CA GLY A 161 5.80 0.46 3.08
C GLY A 161 6.13 1.19 1.77
N ILE A 162 5.57 0.71 0.66
CA ILE A 162 5.78 1.29 -0.67
C ILE A 162 4.95 2.55 -0.88
N VAL A 163 3.69 2.60 -0.42
CA VAL A 163 2.91 3.85 -0.42
C VAL A 163 3.66 4.94 0.37
N ARG A 164 4.25 4.60 1.53
CA ARG A 164 5.10 5.54 2.27
C ARG A 164 6.36 5.95 1.49
N ALA A 165 6.98 5.01 0.76
CA ALA A 165 8.12 5.34 -0.08
C ALA A 165 7.73 6.33 -1.19
N PHE A 166 6.56 6.16 -1.80
CA PHE A 166 6.01 7.14 -2.73
C PHE A 166 5.77 8.51 -2.07
N ASP A 167 5.25 8.57 -0.83
CA ASP A 167 5.08 9.84 -0.12
C ASP A 167 6.41 10.63 -0.04
N PHE A 168 7.55 9.96 0.14
CA PHE A 168 8.88 10.59 0.13
C PHE A 168 9.33 10.96 -1.30
N VAL A 169 9.17 10.06 -2.27
CA VAL A 169 9.56 10.29 -3.68
C VAL A 169 8.78 11.47 -4.28
N LEU A 170 7.48 11.56 -3.99
CA LEU A 170 6.60 12.59 -4.50
C LEU A 170 6.68 13.91 -3.69
N GLY A 171 7.46 13.94 -2.60
CA GLY A 171 7.63 15.12 -1.75
C GLY A 171 6.39 15.49 -0.92
N THR A 172 5.42 14.58 -0.77
CA THR A 172 4.24 14.76 0.09
C THR A 172 4.56 14.51 1.57
N GLU A 173 5.68 13.83 1.84
CA GLU A 173 6.27 13.64 3.17
C GLU A 173 7.75 14.02 3.13
N LYS A 174 8.29 14.55 4.24
CA LYS A 174 9.69 14.95 4.33
C LYS A 174 10.54 13.84 4.93
N VAL A 175 11.69 13.57 4.32
CA VAL A 175 12.72 12.72 4.90
C VAL A 175 13.22 13.35 6.21
N PRO A 176 13.26 12.62 7.33
CA PRO A 176 13.80 13.13 8.59
C PRO A 176 15.25 13.58 8.42
N ALA A 177 15.56 14.82 8.85
CA ALA A 177 16.89 15.42 8.66
C ALA A 177 18.02 14.68 9.42
N ASP A 178 17.65 13.95 10.49
CA ASP A 178 18.56 13.18 11.33
C ASP A 178 18.60 11.68 10.96
N GLY A 179 17.96 11.27 9.86
CA GLY A 179 17.78 9.84 9.51
C GLY A 179 16.93 9.06 10.52
N GLY A 180 16.47 9.73 11.59
CA GLY A 180 15.63 9.18 12.64
C GLY A 180 14.14 9.19 12.28
N GLY A 181 13.33 9.04 13.29
CA GLY A 181 11.88 8.99 13.16
C GLY A 181 11.36 7.63 12.72
N ASN A 182 10.16 7.31 13.19
CA ASN A 182 9.49 6.08 12.81
C ASN A 182 8.74 6.30 11.48
N PRO A 183 9.19 5.71 10.35
CA PRO A 183 8.54 5.85 9.04
C PRO A 183 7.13 5.25 9.02
N ASN A 184 6.74 4.51 10.05
CA ASN A 184 5.45 3.82 10.14
C ASN A 184 4.39 4.57 10.97
N LYS A 185 4.61 5.86 11.32
CA LYS A 185 3.64 6.64 12.11
C LYS A 185 2.28 6.77 11.43
N LYS A 186 2.26 6.98 10.11
CA LYS A 186 1.02 7.10 9.33
C LYS A 186 0.50 5.70 8.99
N ARG A 187 -0.71 5.39 9.42
CA ARG A 187 -1.40 4.18 8.95
C ARG A 187 -1.74 4.32 7.47
N ILE A 188 -1.41 3.33 6.67
CA ILE A 188 -1.85 3.21 5.28
C ILE A 188 -2.99 2.19 5.25
N PRO A 189 -4.25 2.63 5.03
CA PRO A 189 -5.39 1.72 4.99
C PRO A 189 -5.32 0.79 3.78
N ASN A 190 -5.97 -0.37 3.88
CA ASN A 190 -6.05 -1.31 2.77
C ASN A 190 -6.97 -0.75 1.67
N ALA A 191 -6.61 -0.98 0.41
CA ALA A 191 -7.42 -0.67 -0.77
C ALA A 191 -8.08 0.72 -0.76
N THR A 192 -7.34 1.73 -0.31
CA THR A 192 -7.83 3.12 -0.23
C THR A 192 -7.04 3.98 -1.21
N PRO A 193 -7.65 4.40 -2.34
CA PRO A 193 -6.93 5.12 -3.38
C PRO A 193 -6.50 6.52 -2.94
N THR A 194 -5.28 6.89 -3.29
CA THR A 194 -4.79 8.27 -3.26
C THR A 194 -4.55 8.72 -4.69
N VAL A 195 -5.10 9.85 -5.06
CA VAL A 195 -5.02 10.47 -6.38
C VAL A 195 -3.99 11.58 -6.34
N TYR A 196 -3.08 11.60 -7.30
CA TYR A 196 -2.07 12.63 -7.51
C TYR A 196 -2.27 13.21 -8.91
N GLU A 197 -2.60 14.49 -8.98
CA GLU A 197 -2.86 15.23 -10.22
C GLU A 197 -1.59 15.95 -10.68
N TYR A 198 -1.24 15.76 -11.93
CA TYR A 198 -0.05 16.33 -12.56
C TYR A 198 -0.42 17.27 -13.70
N GLU A 199 0.30 18.38 -13.81
CA GLU A 199 0.26 19.29 -14.95
C GLU A 199 1.70 19.48 -15.47
N ASP A 200 1.89 19.16 -16.76
CA ASP A 200 3.21 19.23 -17.42
C ASP A 200 4.33 18.55 -16.59
N GLY A 201 4.05 17.34 -16.06
CA GLY A 201 4.98 16.54 -15.26
C GLY A 201 5.18 17.01 -13.82
N LYS A 202 4.46 18.04 -13.36
CA LYS A 202 4.56 18.54 -11.98
C LYS A 202 3.34 18.17 -11.17
N LEU A 203 3.56 17.67 -9.95
CA LEU A 203 2.49 17.41 -8.99
C LEU A 203 1.83 18.74 -8.58
N VAL A 204 0.53 18.90 -8.84
CA VAL A 204 -0.23 20.11 -8.51
C VAL A 204 -1.21 19.89 -7.36
N ARG A 205 -1.71 18.66 -7.17
CA ARG A 205 -2.65 18.34 -6.12
C ARG A 205 -2.59 16.87 -5.79
N PHE A 206 -2.89 16.52 -4.53
CA PHE A 206 -3.18 15.13 -4.15
C PHE A 206 -4.26 15.05 -3.07
N PHE A 207 -5.02 13.95 -3.07
CA PHE A 207 -6.07 13.68 -2.08
C PHE A 207 -6.34 12.18 -1.99
N GLN A 208 -6.77 11.72 -0.83
CA GLN A 208 -7.23 10.35 -0.64
C GLN A 208 -8.74 10.28 -0.89
N ILE A 209 -9.18 9.26 -1.61
CA ILE A 209 -10.60 8.96 -1.76
C ILE A 209 -11.02 8.12 -0.55
N ASP A 210 -12.08 8.53 0.13
CA ASP A 210 -12.59 7.81 1.30
C ASP A 210 -13.07 6.40 0.93
N ASN A 211 -12.62 5.43 1.70
CA ASN A 211 -13.12 4.07 1.66
C ASN A 211 -13.86 3.80 2.98
N GLN A 212 -15.17 4.03 3.00
CA GLN A 212 -15.97 3.94 4.22
C GLN A 212 -15.90 2.56 4.88
N LYS A 213 -15.86 1.48 4.09
CA LYS A 213 -15.75 0.11 4.63
C LYS A 213 -14.43 -0.13 5.38
N GLU A 214 -13.33 0.46 4.90
CA GLU A 214 -12.05 0.36 5.61
C GLU A 214 -12.03 1.24 6.87
N ILE A 215 -12.68 2.42 6.82
CA ILE A 215 -12.82 3.32 7.96
C ILE A 215 -13.65 2.64 9.06
N ASP A 216 -14.77 2.01 8.70
CA ASP A 216 -15.65 1.31 9.63
C ASP A 216 -14.95 0.11 10.28
N ALA A 217 -14.28 -0.73 9.49
CA ALA A 217 -13.50 -1.86 9.98
C ALA A 217 -12.36 -1.42 10.93
N ALA A 218 -11.76 -0.26 10.67
CA ALA A 218 -10.75 0.33 11.55
C ALA A 218 -11.32 0.80 12.88
N ASN A 219 -12.55 1.31 12.89
CA ASN A 219 -13.24 1.80 14.08
C ASN A 219 -13.76 0.64 14.94
N GLU A 220 -14.30 -0.42 14.35
CA GLU A 220 -14.70 -1.63 15.07
C GLU A 220 -13.55 -2.29 15.83
N ASN A 221 -12.35 -2.35 15.22
CA ASN A 221 -11.15 -2.88 15.87
C ASN A 221 -10.64 -2.01 17.05
N LYS A 222 -11.06 -0.74 17.15
CA LYS A 222 -10.75 0.14 18.30
C LYS A 222 -11.74 -0.01 19.44
N SER A 223 -12.96 -0.45 19.18
CA SER A 223 -14.07 -0.51 20.13
C SER A 223 -14.16 -1.82 20.92
N THR A 224 -13.31 -2.81 20.66
CA THR A 224 -13.28 -4.03 21.48
C THR A 224 -12.42 -3.81 22.73
N PRO A 225 -13.02 -3.57 23.92
CA PRO A 225 -12.24 -3.42 25.15
C PRO A 225 -11.60 -4.77 25.48
N VAL A 226 -10.29 -4.77 25.66
CA VAL A 226 -9.60 -5.90 26.29
C VAL A 226 -10.24 -6.13 27.64
N LYS A 227 -11.05 -7.19 27.79
CA LYS A 227 -11.55 -7.62 29.09
C LYS A 227 -10.35 -7.94 29.96
N LYS A 228 -10.03 -7.04 30.90
CA LYS A 228 -9.06 -7.33 31.97
C LYS A 228 -9.52 -8.60 32.67
N ALA A 229 -8.71 -9.65 32.59
CA ALA A 229 -8.90 -10.85 33.36
C ALA A 229 -8.94 -10.45 34.84
N ARG A 230 -10.02 -10.81 35.56
CA ARG A 230 -10.07 -10.64 37.02
C ARG A 230 -8.99 -11.53 37.63
N PRO A 231 -8.18 -11.00 38.59
CA PRO A 231 -7.28 -11.86 39.35
C PRO A 231 -8.09 -12.91 40.10
N PRO A 232 -7.57 -14.12 40.28
CA PRO A 232 -8.23 -15.14 41.09
C PRO A 232 -8.43 -14.64 42.52
N LYS A 233 -9.64 -14.82 43.06
CA LYS A 233 -9.92 -14.53 44.47
C LYS A 233 -9.02 -15.43 45.31
N SER A 234 -8.17 -14.83 46.14
CA SER A 234 -7.48 -15.53 47.23
C SER A 234 -8.55 -16.07 48.17
N GLY A 235 -8.71 -17.38 48.17
CA GLY A 235 -9.49 -18.07 49.18
C GLY A 235 -8.79 -17.96 50.54
N GLY A 236 -9.54 -17.51 51.50
CA GLY A 236 -9.19 -17.67 52.92
C GLY A 236 -9.62 -19.03 53.43
#